data_ee241dcfa2a083c85d10a55f53700912
#
_entry.id   ee241dcfa2a083c85d10a55f53700912
#
_cell.length_a   1.000
_cell.length_b   1.000
_cell.length_c   1.000
_cell.angle_alpha   90.00
_cell.angle_beta   90.00
_cell.angle_gamma   90.00
#
_symmetry.space_group_name_H-M   'P 1'
#
loop_
_entity.id
_entity.type
_entity.pdbx_description
1 polymer ?
#
loop_
_entity_poly.entity_id
_entity_poly.type
_entity_poly.pdbx_seq_one_letter_code
_entity_poly.pdbx_strand_id
1 'polypeptide(L)'
;MKKDTQITSRKEDHLRVNLEEDVVSGLANGLEAYRLIHQALPELALDEVELGQSLFGVQQRVPVLVSSMTGGTERAGRINRHLARAAEQVGLGTGGGSKRAASE
;
A
#
# COMPACT_ATOMS: atom_id res chain seq x y z
N MET A 1 13.42 1.17 -28.76
CA MET A 1 14.17 0.15 -28.01
C MET A 1 15.03 0.68 -26.85
N LYS A 2 15.80 1.80 -26.95
CA LYS A 2 16.62 2.28 -25.80
C LYS A 2 15.83 2.85 -24.60
N LYS A 3 14.63 3.39 -24.81
CA LYS A 3 13.84 4.05 -23.76
C LYS A 3 13.19 3.07 -22.77
N ASP A 4 12.74 1.90 -23.27
CA ASP A 4 12.12 0.86 -22.42
C ASP A 4 13.11 0.17 -21.50
N THR A 5 14.32 -0.07 -21.98
CA THR A 5 15.41 -0.66 -21.18
C THR A 5 15.79 0.24 -19.99
N GLN A 6 15.81 1.56 -20.18
CA GLN A 6 16.14 2.53 -19.14
C GLN A 6 15.04 2.64 -18.07
N ILE A 7 13.76 2.55 -18.47
CA ILE A 7 12.61 2.58 -17.53
C ILE A 7 12.58 1.30 -16.70
N THR A 8 12.82 0.15 -17.32
CA THR A 8 12.84 -1.16 -16.62
C THR A 8 14.00 -1.22 -15.63
N SER A 9 15.22 -0.80 -16.02
CA SER A 9 16.37 -0.75 -15.12
C SER A 9 16.10 0.12 -13.90
N ARG A 10 15.59 1.33 -14.09
CA ARG A 10 15.26 2.23 -12.97
C ARG A 10 14.21 1.65 -12.02
N LYS A 11 13.24 0.89 -12.52
CA LYS A 11 12.22 0.24 -11.68
C LYS A 11 12.76 -0.93 -10.87
N GLU A 12 13.68 -1.70 -11.42
CA GLU A 12 14.40 -2.74 -10.68
C GLU A 12 15.32 -2.13 -9.62
N ASP A 13 16.01 -1.01 -9.93
CA ASP A 13 16.81 -0.27 -8.95
C ASP A 13 15.97 0.24 -7.78
N HIS A 14 14.75 0.73 -8.02
CA HIS A 14 13.84 1.13 -6.93
C HIS A 14 13.52 -0.05 -6.00
N LEU A 15 13.25 -1.23 -6.54
CA LEU A 15 13.00 -2.42 -5.73
C LEU A 15 14.24 -2.82 -4.93
N ARG A 16 15.42 -2.81 -5.56
CA ARG A 16 16.69 -3.14 -4.92
C ARG A 16 17.00 -2.18 -3.77
N VAL A 17 16.94 -0.88 -4.00
CA VAL A 17 17.22 0.15 -2.99
C VAL A 17 16.30 -0.01 -1.78
N ASN A 18 14.98 -0.24 -2.00
CA ASN A 18 14.04 -0.44 -0.91
C ASN A 18 14.23 -1.75 -0.11
N LEU A 19 14.92 -2.73 -0.68
CA LEU A 19 15.18 -4.02 -0.03
C LEU A 19 16.53 -4.07 0.67
N GLU A 20 17.52 -3.36 0.15
CA GLU A 20 18.93 -3.52 0.52
C GLU A 20 19.50 -2.31 1.26
N GLU A 21 18.85 -1.14 1.16
CA GLU A 21 19.35 0.10 1.72
C GLU A 21 18.40 0.68 2.78
N ASP A 22 18.91 1.54 3.65
CA ASP A 22 18.09 2.29 4.59
C ASP A 22 17.39 3.44 3.86
N VAL A 23 16.07 3.28 3.68
CA VAL A 23 15.19 4.25 3.00
C VAL A 23 14.19 4.89 3.95
N VAL A 24 14.42 4.79 5.26
CA VAL A 24 13.55 5.41 6.28
C VAL A 24 13.59 6.92 6.14
N SER A 25 12.42 7.54 6.09
CA SER A 25 12.31 9.00 6.06
C SER A 25 12.85 9.62 7.34
N GLY A 26 13.73 10.61 7.24
CA GLY A 26 14.14 11.43 8.36
C GLY A 26 13.10 12.46 8.83
N LEU A 27 11.96 12.55 8.13
CA LEU A 27 10.87 13.46 8.47
C LEU A 27 9.75 12.71 9.17
N ALA A 28 9.26 13.28 10.27
CA ALA A 28 8.07 12.80 10.96
C ALA A 28 6.80 13.06 10.11
N ASN A 29 5.80 12.20 10.23
CA ASN A 29 4.53 12.35 9.53
C ASN A 29 3.48 13.17 10.32
N GLY A 30 3.80 13.60 11.53
CA GLY A 30 2.94 14.39 12.40
C GLY A 30 1.97 13.57 13.26
N LEU A 31 1.88 12.27 13.09
CA LEU A 31 0.99 11.42 13.91
C LEU A 31 1.38 11.40 15.39
N GLU A 32 2.65 11.67 15.72
CA GLU A 32 3.14 11.79 17.09
C GLU A 32 2.52 12.96 17.87
N ALA A 33 1.90 13.92 17.20
CA ALA A 33 1.19 15.04 17.84
C ALA A 33 -0.19 14.62 18.37
N TYR A 34 -0.75 13.51 17.90
CA TYR A 34 -2.05 13.02 18.34
C TYR A 34 -1.92 12.15 19.57
N ARG A 35 -2.87 12.28 20.49
CA ARG A 35 -2.99 11.46 21.69
C ARG A 35 -4.40 10.92 21.78
N LEU A 36 -4.54 9.62 21.94
CA LEU A 36 -5.82 9.00 22.21
C LEU A 36 -6.11 9.08 23.71
N ILE A 37 -7.36 9.38 24.03
CA ILE A 37 -7.83 9.35 25.44
C ILE A 37 -8.00 7.88 25.83
N HIS A 38 -7.19 7.42 26.76
CA HIS A 38 -7.27 6.06 27.27
C HIS A 38 -8.53 5.85 28.11
N GLN A 39 -9.23 4.76 27.84
CA GLN A 39 -10.34 4.26 28.66
C GLN A 39 -10.04 2.84 29.11
N ALA A 40 -9.92 2.63 30.43
CA ALA A 40 -9.56 1.33 30.99
C ALA A 40 -10.69 0.29 30.85
N LEU A 41 -11.94 0.73 30.91
CA LEU A 41 -13.14 -0.11 30.79
C LEU A 41 -14.08 0.55 29.75
N PRO A 42 -13.88 0.31 28.45
CA PRO A 42 -14.66 0.99 27.41
C PRO A 42 -16.09 0.49 27.25
N GLU A 43 -16.51 -0.55 28.00
CA GLU A 43 -17.82 -1.20 27.87
C GLU A 43 -18.13 -1.66 26.43
N LEU A 44 -17.08 -2.04 25.71
CA LEU A 44 -17.10 -2.50 24.32
C LEU A 44 -16.22 -3.74 24.18
N ALA A 45 -16.75 -4.81 23.63
CA ALA A 45 -15.97 -6.00 23.32
C ALA A 45 -15.15 -5.78 22.03
N LEU A 46 -14.04 -6.50 21.89
CA LEU A 46 -13.13 -6.32 20.75
C LEU A 46 -13.83 -6.66 19.41
N ASP A 47 -14.72 -7.61 19.40
CA ASP A 47 -15.50 -8.04 18.24
C ASP A 47 -16.66 -7.08 17.87
N GLU A 48 -16.98 -6.13 18.77
CA GLU A 48 -17.94 -5.06 18.51
C GLU A 48 -17.28 -3.83 17.86
N VAL A 49 -15.95 -3.83 17.71
CA VAL A 49 -15.23 -2.69 17.09
C VAL A 49 -15.42 -2.70 15.57
N GLU A 50 -16.23 -1.77 15.09
CA GLU A 50 -16.50 -1.58 13.66
C GLU A 50 -15.40 -0.71 13.00
N LEU A 51 -14.60 -1.32 12.11
CA LEU A 51 -13.58 -0.61 11.32
C LEU A 51 -13.98 -0.42 9.86
N GLY A 52 -15.14 -0.94 9.48
CA GLY A 52 -15.64 -0.89 8.12
C GLY A 52 -15.92 0.53 7.63
N GLN A 53 -15.59 0.80 6.38
CA GLN A 53 -15.89 2.08 5.71
C GLN A 53 -16.22 1.88 4.25
N SER A 54 -16.91 2.87 3.66
CA SER A 54 -17.12 2.94 2.22
C SER A 54 -16.10 3.88 1.59
N LEU A 55 -15.36 3.39 0.60
CA LEU A 55 -14.45 4.17 -0.22
C LEU A 55 -14.86 4.07 -1.69
N PHE A 56 -15.24 5.19 -2.30
CA PHE A 56 -15.77 5.25 -3.68
C PHE A 56 -16.91 4.27 -3.97
N GLY A 57 -17.80 4.06 -2.99
CA GLY A 57 -18.94 3.13 -3.11
C GLY A 57 -18.59 1.65 -2.89
N VAL A 58 -17.33 1.33 -2.60
CA VAL A 58 -16.88 -0.02 -2.26
C VAL A 58 -16.69 -0.16 -0.76
N GLN A 59 -17.31 -1.19 -0.18
CA GLN A 59 -17.16 -1.48 1.26
C GLN A 59 -15.79 -2.11 1.52
N GLN A 60 -15.08 -1.54 2.50
CA GLN A 60 -13.83 -2.05 3.02
C GLN A 60 -14.02 -2.49 4.47
N ARG A 61 -13.34 -3.56 4.88
CA ARG A 61 -13.44 -4.06 6.26
C ARG A 61 -12.66 -3.22 7.25
N VAL A 62 -11.59 -2.57 6.79
CA VAL A 62 -10.72 -1.72 7.62
C VAL A 62 -10.27 -0.49 6.83
N PRO A 63 -9.96 0.64 7.50
CA PRO A 63 -9.57 1.89 6.85
C PRO A 63 -8.10 1.88 6.40
N VAL A 64 -7.70 0.87 5.63
CA VAL A 64 -6.33 0.69 5.13
C VAL A 64 -6.36 0.50 3.63
N LEU A 65 -5.46 1.20 2.95
CA LEU A 65 -5.29 1.12 1.50
C LEU A 65 -3.86 0.71 1.17
N VAL A 66 -3.68 -0.30 0.33
CA VAL A 66 -2.38 -0.64 -0.24
C VAL A 66 -2.04 0.38 -1.33
N SER A 67 -1.03 1.22 -1.08
CA SER A 67 -0.62 2.28 -1.99
C SER A 67 0.05 1.75 -3.26
N SER A 68 -0.11 2.49 -4.36
CA SER A 68 0.44 2.15 -5.67
C SER A 68 1.87 2.66 -5.82
N MET A 69 2.87 1.82 -5.59
CA MET A 69 4.29 2.22 -5.64
C MET A 69 5.09 1.58 -6.76
N THR A 70 4.73 0.38 -7.22
CA THR A 70 5.56 -0.38 -8.16
C THR A 70 4.76 -0.86 -9.36
N GLY A 71 5.44 -1.09 -10.48
CA GLY A 71 4.84 -1.59 -11.72
C GLY A 71 5.83 -1.59 -12.89
N GLY A 72 5.46 -2.23 -14.00
CA GLY A 72 6.21 -2.20 -15.26
C GLY A 72 7.40 -3.15 -15.33
N THR A 73 7.59 -4.07 -14.37
CA THR A 73 8.52 -5.19 -14.46
C THR A 73 7.78 -6.49 -14.10
N GLU A 74 8.31 -7.64 -14.52
CA GLU A 74 7.71 -8.95 -14.19
C GLU A 74 7.71 -9.18 -12.67
N ARG A 75 8.79 -8.80 -11.99
CA ARG A 75 8.92 -8.88 -10.54
C ARG A 75 7.86 -8.02 -9.83
N ALA A 76 7.70 -6.78 -10.26
CA ALA A 76 6.65 -5.90 -9.75
C ALA A 76 5.24 -6.46 -9.98
N GLY A 77 5.00 -7.09 -11.13
CA GLY A 77 3.74 -7.76 -11.44
C GLY A 77 3.45 -8.93 -10.50
N ARG A 78 4.45 -9.72 -10.09
CA ARG A 78 4.29 -10.77 -9.07
C ARG A 78 3.95 -10.20 -7.70
N ILE A 79 4.68 -9.15 -7.28
CA ILE A 79 4.42 -8.46 -6.00
C ILE A 79 2.98 -7.93 -5.98
N ASN A 80 2.55 -7.22 -7.02
CA ASN A 80 1.22 -6.64 -7.09
C ASN A 80 0.11 -7.71 -7.06
N ARG A 81 0.31 -8.87 -7.70
CA ARG A 81 -0.65 -9.99 -7.62
C ARG A 81 -0.76 -10.56 -6.21
N HIS A 82 0.36 -10.68 -5.49
CA HIS A 82 0.33 -11.15 -4.10
C HIS A 82 -0.37 -10.15 -3.18
N LEU A 83 -0.07 -8.87 -3.33
CA LEU A 83 -0.72 -7.79 -2.57
C LEU A 83 -2.22 -7.72 -2.86
N ALA A 84 -2.63 -7.82 -4.13
CA ALA A 84 -4.04 -7.80 -4.50
C ALA A 84 -4.82 -8.98 -3.90
N ARG A 85 -4.25 -10.19 -3.94
CA ARG A 85 -4.87 -11.38 -3.32
C ARG A 85 -4.99 -11.23 -1.81
N ALA A 86 -3.94 -10.75 -1.15
CA ALA A 86 -3.97 -10.51 0.29
C ALA A 86 -5.00 -9.43 0.66
N ALA A 87 -5.04 -8.33 -0.09
CA ALA A 87 -6.00 -7.26 0.11
C ALA A 87 -7.45 -7.74 -0.07
N GLU A 88 -7.72 -8.57 -1.08
CA GLU A 88 -9.04 -9.18 -1.29
C GLU A 88 -9.46 -10.07 -0.11
N GLN A 89 -8.56 -10.92 0.39
CA GLN A 89 -8.83 -11.80 1.53
C GLN A 89 -9.13 -11.02 2.81
N VAL A 90 -8.43 -9.91 3.04
CA VAL A 90 -8.59 -9.07 4.24
C VAL A 90 -9.70 -8.03 4.07
N GLY A 91 -10.10 -7.71 2.84
CA GLY A 91 -11.10 -6.68 2.54
C GLY A 91 -10.53 -5.27 2.54
N LEU A 92 -9.31 -5.11 1.99
CA LEU A 92 -8.62 -3.84 1.81
C LEU A 92 -8.79 -3.30 0.38
N GLY A 93 -8.69 -1.98 0.24
CA GLY A 93 -8.52 -1.36 -1.07
C GLY A 93 -7.06 -1.43 -1.56
N THR A 94 -6.88 -1.42 -2.88
CA THR A 94 -5.55 -1.33 -3.51
C THR A 94 -5.51 -0.22 -4.54
N GLY A 95 -4.45 0.57 -4.53
CA GLY A 95 -4.16 1.54 -5.57
C GLY A 95 -3.40 0.93 -6.74
N GLY A 96 -3.76 1.29 -7.97
CA GLY A 96 -2.99 0.92 -9.17
C GLY A 96 -1.92 1.96 -9.49
N GLY A 97 -0.70 1.53 -9.78
CA GLY A 97 0.38 2.41 -10.24
C GLY A 97 0.19 2.92 -11.67
N SER A 98 1.12 3.76 -12.14
CA SER A 98 1.10 4.27 -13.52
C SER A 98 1.03 3.14 -14.54
N LYS A 99 0.02 3.20 -15.42
CA LYS A 99 -0.17 2.24 -16.52
C LYS A 99 0.56 2.64 -17.81
N ARG A 100 1.46 3.61 -17.74
CA ARG A 100 2.16 4.16 -18.91
C ARG A 100 2.89 3.09 -19.75
N ALA A 101 3.30 1.97 -19.13
CA ALA A 101 3.92 0.83 -19.81
C ALA A 101 2.94 -0.27 -20.26
N ALA A 102 1.64 -0.12 -19.97
CA ALA A 102 0.61 -1.10 -20.34
C ALA A 102 -0.28 -0.61 -21.50
N SER A 103 -0.03 0.59 -22.01
CA SER A 103 -0.80 1.24 -23.10
C SER A 103 -0.07 1.21 -24.45
N GLU A 104 1.01 0.45 -24.58
CA GLU A 104 1.69 0.08 -25.82
C GLU A 104 1.57 -1.44 -26.02
#